data_e7c7f60a4d4b6223078e9c0cbb38bc2e
#
_entry.id   e7c7f60a4d4b6223078e9c0cbb38bc2e
#
_cell.length_a   1.000
_cell.length_b   1.000
_cell.length_c   1.000
_cell.angle_alpha   90.00
_cell.angle_beta   90.00
_cell.angle_gamma   90.00
#
_symmetry.space_group_name_H-M   'P 1'
#
loop_
_entity.id
_entity.type
_entity.pdbx_description
1 polymer ?
#
loop_
_entity_poly.entity_id
_entity_poly.type
_entity_poly.pdbx_seq_one_letter_code
_entity_poly.pdbx_strand_id
1 'polypeptide(L)'
;PRYVQEVLSKHNISLPSLWGRGKGEGLLGSLSVLALQSHRYPDIDMPFLLDQLAGWQTARTKLPSWAAKEDIIYPPHLSMEQCSSEHTAEYKARLVSRLVGVENFVSSDLNNDCSRPSAGEETTPKQQENHVRNSFEGSFCDLTGGFGVDFSFIARSFKRAIYVEQQEKLCELARHNFHALGLTQAEVVNGDGTTYLHQLDHVSVLFLDPARRNEQGGKTVLISDCTPDVLALEEELLEKADSVVIKLSPMLDWHRAVDELNRLGNVVREVHIVSVRNECKELLLVLQRTKDEKDDKTATEKALQVFCVNDNNIVSYSLDEALSVSQRLLSAAPKAGQYLYEPNASLMKAGCFALLTVRYPLSALSLNSHLFVSEEAINDFPGRQFEITAVSSFNKKELRRSLLGIDKANLAVRNFPMSVADLRKRLKIKEGGDIYLFATTDAESNHLLFVCKKTAIPTCDSQ
;
A
#
# COMPACT_ATOMS: atom_id res chain seq x y z
N PRO A 1 -23.96 4.09 -10.61
CA PRO A 1 -24.08 3.12 -11.69
C PRO A 1 -25.41 3.33 -12.44
N ARG A 2 -25.39 3.14 -13.75
CA ARG A 2 -26.55 3.33 -14.63
C ARG A 2 -27.74 2.48 -14.18
N TYR A 3 -27.52 1.19 -13.92
CA TYR A 3 -28.54 0.29 -13.41
C TYR A 3 -29.25 0.84 -12.15
N VAL A 4 -28.49 1.35 -11.19
CA VAL A 4 -29.03 1.91 -9.96
C VAL A 4 -29.93 3.11 -10.26
N GLN A 5 -29.49 4.03 -11.13
CA GLN A 5 -30.26 5.21 -11.53
C GLN A 5 -31.57 4.83 -12.22
N GLU A 6 -31.52 3.86 -13.14
CA GLU A 6 -32.69 3.36 -13.86
C GLU A 6 -33.71 2.72 -12.91
N VAL A 7 -33.27 1.85 -11.99
CA VAL A 7 -34.16 1.20 -11.00
C VAL A 7 -34.78 2.22 -10.07
N LEU A 8 -33.98 3.12 -9.49
CA LEU A 8 -34.47 4.15 -8.56
C LEU A 8 -35.49 5.08 -9.23
N SER A 9 -35.20 5.49 -10.47
CA SER A 9 -36.10 6.35 -11.26
C SER A 9 -37.42 5.64 -11.60
N LYS A 10 -37.35 4.42 -12.12
CA LYS A 10 -38.52 3.61 -12.51
C LYS A 10 -39.50 3.38 -11.35
N HIS A 11 -38.99 3.21 -10.14
CA HIS A 11 -39.79 2.89 -8.95
C HIS A 11 -40.01 4.09 -8.03
N ASN A 12 -39.65 5.32 -8.46
CA ASN A 12 -39.77 6.56 -7.67
C ASN A 12 -39.11 6.44 -6.28
N ILE A 13 -38.00 5.71 -6.16
CA ILE A 13 -37.28 5.56 -4.91
C ILE A 13 -36.35 6.78 -4.73
N SER A 14 -36.65 7.61 -3.74
CA SER A 14 -35.83 8.76 -3.39
C SER A 14 -34.86 8.40 -2.28
N LEU A 15 -33.56 8.54 -2.54
CA LEU A 15 -32.48 8.40 -1.57
C LEU A 15 -31.74 9.74 -1.45
N PRO A 16 -32.22 10.66 -0.60
CA PRO A 16 -31.68 12.04 -0.53
C PRO A 16 -30.18 12.15 -0.26
N SER A 17 -29.59 11.12 0.38
CA SER A 17 -28.17 11.09 0.77
C SER A 17 -27.23 10.51 -0.29
N LEU A 18 -27.73 9.95 -1.41
CA LEU A 18 -26.89 9.33 -2.44
C LEU A 18 -26.01 10.33 -3.19
N TRP A 19 -26.47 11.56 -3.35
CA TRP A 19 -25.82 12.57 -4.21
C TRP A 19 -25.10 13.67 -3.43
N GLY A 20 -25.23 13.71 -2.09
CA GLY A 20 -24.58 14.70 -1.23
C GLY A 20 -23.12 14.37 -0.91
N ARG A 21 -22.26 15.40 -0.82
CA ARG A 21 -20.85 15.29 -0.35
C ARG A 21 -20.74 15.07 1.18
N GLY A 22 -21.74 14.44 1.82
CA GLY A 22 -21.79 14.21 3.27
C GLY A 22 -21.07 12.92 3.69
N LYS A 23 -20.49 12.95 4.89
CA LYS A 23 -19.78 11.82 5.52
C LYS A 23 -20.71 10.59 5.62
N GLY A 24 -20.14 9.40 5.39
CA GLY A 24 -20.81 8.12 5.15
C GLY A 24 -21.84 7.58 6.15
N GLU A 25 -22.10 8.23 7.29
CA GLU A 25 -23.05 7.76 8.30
C GLU A 25 -24.52 7.85 7.86
N GLY A 26 -24.86 8.79 6.98
CA GLY A 26 -26.24 8.97 6.50
C GLY A 26 -26.70 7.91 5.49
N LEU A 27 -25.78 7.29 4.76
CA LEU A 27 -26.12 6.37 3.67
C LEU A 27 -26.31 4.94 4.14
N LEU A 28 -25.51 4.46 5.11
CA LEU A 28 -25.73 3.14 5.73
C LEU A 28 -27.12 3.04 6.35
N GLY A 29 -27.61 4.12 6.99
CA GLY A 29 -28.99 4.22 7.43
C GLY A 29 -30.00 4.13 6.30
N SER A 30 -29.74 4.76 5.15
CA SER A 30 -30.60 4.72 3.97
C SER A 30 -30.65 3.36 3.30
N LEU A 31 -29.53 2.64 3.21
CA LEU A 31 -29.47 1.27 2.66
C LEU A 31 -30.22 0.27 3.54
N SER A 32 -30.09 0.39 4.87
CA SER A 32 -30.82 -0.45 5.83
C SER A 32 -32.32 -0.23 5.73
N VAL A 33 -32.77 1.03 5.57
CA VAL A 33 -34.19 1.37 5.37
C VAL A 33 -34.70 0.78 4.05
N LEU A 34 -33.94 0.89 2.97
CA LEU A 34 -34.32 0.32 1.67
C LEU A 34 -34.43 -1.21 1.75
N ALA A 35 -33.48 -1.88 2.43
CA ALA A 35 -33.51 -3.32 2.67
C ALA A 35 -34.78 -3.75 3.43
N LEU A 36 -35.16 -3.03 4.48
CA LEU A 36 -36.38 -3.29 5.25
C LEU A 36 -37.68 -3.07 4.44
N GLN A 37 -37.63 -2.25 3.41
CA GLN A 37 -38.76 -1.96 2.52
C GLN A 37 -38.81 -2.86 1.28
N SER A 38 -37.95 -3.88 1.17
CA SER A 38 -37.86 -4.77 0.00
C SER A 38 -39.20 -5.36 -0.42
N HIS A 39 -40.09 -5.68 0.52
CA HIS A 39 -41.44 -6.17 0.27
C HIS A 39 -42.33 -5.23 -0.55
N ARG A 40 -42.02 -3.93 -0.61
CA ARG A 40 -42.75 -2.93 -1.42
C ARG A 40 -42.34 -2.96 -2.90
N TYR A 41 -41.26 -3.63 -3.23
CA TYR A 41 -40.66 -3.67 -4.55
C TYR A 41 -40.37 -5.12 -4.99
N PRO A 42 -41.44 -5.95 -5.18
CA PRO A 42 -41.25 -7.37 -5.48
C PRO A 42 -40.57 -7.66 -6.81
N ASP A 43 -40.59 -6.69 -7.75
CA ASP A 43 -39.99 -6.83 -9.09
C ASP A 43 -38.51 -6.39 -9.13
N ILE A 44 -37.95 -5.98 -7.99
CA ILE A 44 -36.55 -5.56 -7.89
C ILE A 44 -35.73 -6.69 -7.23
N ASP A 45 -34.63 -7.07 -7.85
CA ASP A 45 -33.57 -7.83 -7.17
C ASP A 45 -32.90 -6.91 -6.11
N MET A 46 -33.50 -6.86 -4.93
CA MET A 46 -33.09 -5.98 -3.86
C MET A 46 -31.67 -6.29 -3.34
N PRO A 47 -31.26 -7.56 -3.15
CA PRO A 47 -29.87 -7.89 -2.83
C PRO A 47 -28.88 -7.31 -3.82
N PHE A 48 -29.11 -7.52 -5.12
CA PHE A 48 -28.23 -6.97 -6.15
C PHE A 48 -28.21 -5.44 -6.15
N LEU A 49 -29.36 -4.78 -6.03
CA LEU A 49 -29.42 -3.32 -5.96
C LEU A 49 -28.62 -2.77 -4.77
N LEU A 50 -28.72 -3.41 -3.61
CA LEU A 50 -27.99 -3.02 -2.39
C LEU A 50 -26.49 -3.21 -2.55
N ASP A 51 -26.05 -4.33 -3.17
CA ASP A 51 -24.64 -4.57 -3.48
C ASP A 51 -24.09 -3.52 -4.44
N GLN A 52 -24.86 -3.12 -5.47
CA GLN A 52 -24.45 -2.06 -6.40
C GLN A 52 -24.32 -0.70 -5.69
N LEU A 53 -25.24 -0.34 -4.82
CA LEU A 53 -25.19 0.89 -4.05
C LEU A 53 -24.01 0.93 -3.08
N ALA A 54 -23.82 -0.14 -2.30
CA ALA A 54 -22.71 -0.27 -1.36
C ALA A 54 -21.36 -0.31 -2.07
N GLY A 55 -21.27 -1.06 -3.16
CA GLY A 55 -20.08 -1.16 -4.00
C GLY A 55 -19.67 0.19 -4.60
N TRP A 56 -20.63 0.93 -5.18
CA TRP A 56 -20.38 2.26 -5.72
C TRP A 56 -19.94 3.26 -4.62
N GLN A 57 -20.55 3.20 -3.44
CA GLN A 57 -20.15 4.04 -2.32
C GLN A 57 -18.71 3.80 -1.90
N THR A 58 -18.31 2.53 -1.76
CA THR A 58 -16.93 2.12 -1.46
C THR A 58 -15.99 2.56 -2.58
N ALA A 59 -16.38 2.38 -3.84
CA ALA A 59 -15.59 2.75 -5.00
C ALA A 59 -15.30 4.24 -5.09
N ARG A 60 -16.21 5.13 -4.65
CA ARG A 60 -15.98 6.59 -4.66
C ARG A 60 -14.69 7.01 -3.92
N THR A 61 -14.27 6.24 -2.95
CA THR A 61 -13.05 6.50 -2.17
C THR A 61 -11.92 5.54 -2.48
N LYS A 62 -12.25 4.30 -2.81
CA LYS A 62 -11.27 3.22 -3.04
C LYS A 62 -10.85 3.12 -4.50
N LEU A 63 -11.77 3.36 -5.45
CA LEU A 63 -11.63 3.22 -6.90
C LEU A 63 -12.32 4.39 -7.63
N PRO A 64 -11.90 5.65 -7.42
CA PRO A 64 -12.61 6.81 -7.96
C PRO A 64 -12.76 6.81 -9.48
N SER A 65 -11.78 6.31 -10.23
CA SER A 65 -11.87 6.20 -11.68
C SER A 65 -12.93 5.20 -12.16
N TRP A 66 -13.12 4.10 -11.41
CA TRP A 66 -14.18 3.13 -11.67
C TRP A 66 -15.55 3.72 -11.28
N ALA A 67 -15.64 4.40 -10.15
CA ALA A 67 -16.88 5.03 -9.68
C ALA A 67 -17.38 6.13 -10.63
N ALA A 68 -16.49 6.74 -11.42
CA ALA A 68 -16.81 7.72 -12.45
C ALA A 68 -17.42 7.09 -13.71
N LYS A 69 -17.32 5.77 -13.90
CA LYS A 69 -17.92 5.04 -15.03
C LYS A 69 -19.32 4.56 -14.63
N GLU A 70 -20.32 4.87 -15.47
CA GLU A 70 -21.72 4.56 -15.16
C GLU A 70 -22.05 3.06 -15.27
N ASP A 71 -21.35 2.35 -16.15
CA ASP A 71 -21.64 0.97 -16.50
C ASP A 71 -20.87 -0.08 -15.67
N ILE A 72 -20.13 0.33 -14.63
CA ILE A 72 -19.44 -0.63 -13.73
C ILE A 72 -20.45 -1.39 -12.88
N ILE A 73 -20.28 -2.70 -12.82
CA ILE A 73 -20.98 -3.61 -11.92
C ILE A 73 -20.05 -4.01 -10.79
N TYR A 74 -20.53 -3.85 -9.56
CA TYR A 74 -19.76 -4.15 -8.35
C TYR A 74 -20.07 -5.54 -7.82
N PRO A 75 -19.07 -6.30 -7.32
CA PRO A 75 -19.26 -7.59 -6.69
C PRO A 75 -19.86 -7.43 -5.29
N PRO A 76 -20.26 -8.53 -4.63
CA PRO A 76 -20.65 -8.51 -3.22
C PRO A 76 -19.58 -7.88 -2.33
N HIS A 77 -20.02 -7.31 -1.20
CA HIS A 77 -19.23 -6.48 -0.28
C HIS A 77 -17.84 -7.05 0.06
N LEU A 78 -17.72 -8.36 0.32
CA LEU A 78 -16.44 -8.99 0.68
C LEU A 78 -15.36 -8.81 -0.41
N SER A 79 -15.72 -9.02 -1.67
CA SER A 79 -14.78 -8.84 -2.79
C SER A 79 -14.39 -7.36 -2.96
N MET A 80 -15.31 -6.44 -2.67
CA MET A 80 -15.01 -5.00 -2.67
C MET A 80 -14.05 -4.59 -1.55
N GLU A 81 -14.11 -5.24 -0.38
CA GLU A 81 -13.17 -4.96 0.70
C GLU A 81 -11.78 -5.53 0.43
N GLN A 82 -11.70 -6.72 -0.14
CA GLN A 82 -10.44 -7.43 -0.40
C GLN A 82 -9.68 -6.90 -1.62
N CYS A 83 -10.34 -6.28 -2.60
CA CYS A 83 -9.66 -5.77 -3.78
C CYS A 83 -8.68 -4.63 -3.44
N SER A 84 -7.70 -4.41 -4.31
CA SER A 84 -6.77 -3.28 -4.22
C SER A 84 -7.48 -1.94 -4.27
N SER A 85 -6.87 -0.90 -3.67
CA SER A 85 -7.26 0.49 -3.93
C SER A 85 -6.70 0.95 -5.28
N GLU A 86 -7.30 1.98 -5.87
CA GLU A 86 -6.79 2.59 -7.10
C GLU A 86 -5.33 3.01 -6.96
N HIS A 87 -4.97 3.62 -5.84
CA HIS A 87 -3.61 4.04 -5.55
C HIS A 87 -2.60 2.89 -5.58
N THR A 88 -2.92 1.74 -4.96
CA THR A 88 -2.03 0.57 -4.99
C THR A 88 -2.02 -0.13 -6.35
N ALA A 89 -3.13 -0.12 -7.09
CA ALA A 89 -3.21 -0.67 -8.44
C ALA A 89 -2.41 0.18 -9.44
N GLU A 90 -2.46 1.51 -9.33
CA GLU A 90 -1.60 2.42 -10.10
C GLU A 90 -0.12 2.21 -9.82
N TYR A 91 0.24 2.00 -8.54
CA TYR A 91 1.63 1.69 -8.20
C TYR A 91 2.10 0.41 -8.90
N LYS A 92 1.30 -0.67 -8.86
CA LYS A 92 1.61 -1.93 -9.57
C LYS A 92 1.71 -1.74 -11.07
N ALA A 93 0.83 -0.94 -11.66
CA ALA A 93 0.88 -0.63 -13.09
C ALA A 93 2.19 0.11 -13.46
N ARG A 94 2.62 1.11 -12.65
CA ARG A 94 3.90 1.79 -12.84
C ARG A 94 5.08 0.83 -12.68
N LEU A 95 5.07 -0.01 -11.64
CA LEU A 95 6.09 -1.04 -11.44
C LEU A 95 6.23 -1.93 -12.68
N VAL A 96 5.12 -2.51 -13.14
CA VAL A 96 5.12 -3.42 -14.29
C VAL A 96 5.55 -2.71 -15.58
N SER A 97 5.08 -1.47 -15.82
CA SER A 97 5.51 -0.66 -16.98
C SER A 97 7.03 -0.44 -16.97
N ARG A 98 7.63 -0.16 -15.80
CA ARG A 98 9.08 -0.03 -15.64
C ARG A 98 9.81 -1.35 -15.93
N LEU A 99 9.29 -2.49 -15.47
CA LEU A 99 9.89 -3.81 -15.70
C LEU A 99 9.98 -4.16 -17.19
N VAL A 100 9.00 -3.72 -17.99
CA VAL A 100 8.97 -3.97 -19.45
C VAL A 100 9.52 -2.80 -20.27
N GLY A 101 10.10 -1.77 -19.65
CA GLY A 101 10.75 -0.65 -20.34
C GLY A 101 9.79 0.30 -21.07
N VAL A 102 8.51 0.37 -20.65
CA VAL A 102 7.54 1.32 -21.19
C VAL A 102 7.64 2.65 -20.43
N GLU A 103 8.30 3.65 -21.03
CA GLU A 103 8.58 4.96 -20.42
C GLU A 103 7.38 5.91 -20.32
N ASN A 104 6.15 5.47 -20.53
CA ASN A 104 4.97 6.33 -20.63
C ASN A 104 4.25 6.67 -19.31
N PHE A 105 4.85 6.38 -18.17
CA PHE A 105 4.47 6.99 -16.89
C PHE A 105 5.48 8.08 -16.56
N VAL A 106 5.04 9.34 -16.53
CA VAL A 106 5.82 10.53 -16.24
C VAL A 106 6.80 10.24 -15.10
N SER A 107 8.09 10.24 -15.44
CA SER A 107 9.22 9.97 -14.54
C SER A 107 9.49 11.10 -13.54
N SER A 108 8.56 12.04 -13.34
CA SER A 108 8.72 13.15 -12.39
C SER A 108 8.75 12.75 -10.92
N ASP A 109 8.27 11.52 -10.59
CA ASP A 109 8.05 11.14 -9.18
C ASP A 109 9.02 10.08 -8.63
N LEU A 110 9.92 9.53 -9.46
CA LEU A 110 10.85 8.48 -9.02
C LEU A 110 12.29 8.95 -8.79
N ASN A 111 12.65 10.16 -9.23
CA ASN A 111 13.98 10.75 -9.03
C ASN A 111 13.85 12.12 -8.34
N ASN A 112 13.70 12.15 -7.03
CA ASN A 112 14.05 13.32 -6.24
C ASN A 112 15.57 13.41 -6.14
N ASP A 113 16.22 13.64 -7.27
CA ASP A 113 17.58 14.16 -7.30
C ASP A 113 17.49 15.69 -7.24
N CYS A 114 17.99 16.25 -6.13
CA CYS A 114 18.05 17.68 -5.88
C CYS A 114 19.02 18.38 -6.85
N SER A 115 18.58 18.61 -8.08
CA SER A 115 19.22 19.59 -8.95
C SER A 115 18.16 20.33 -9.77
N ARG A 116 17.94 21.61 -9.39
CA ARG A 116 17.04 22.55 -10.05
C ARG A 116 17.43 22.76 -11.52
N PRO A 117 16.48 22.89 -12.43
CA PRO A 117 16.60 23.77 -13.58
C PRO A 117 15.87 25.11 -13.34
N SER A 118 16.54 26.14 -13.80
CA SER A 118 16.14 27.53 -13.79
C SER A 118 14.91 27.85 -14.61
N ALA A 119 14.21 28.91 -14.19
CA ALA A 119 13.00 29.50 -14.72
C ALA A 119 13.00 29.83 -16.21
N GLY A 120 11.80 29.66 -16.83
CA GLY A 120 11.34 30.41 -17.98
C GLY A 120 10.95 29.59 -19.19
N GLU A 121 9.65 29.24 -19.25
CA GLU A 121 8.89 29.24 -20.51
C GLU A 121 7.40 29.05 -20.20
N GLU A 122 6.61 30.08 -20.51
CA GLU A 122 5.15 30.07 -20.49
C GLU A 122 4.63 29.10 -21.57
N THR A 123 3.89 28.05 -21.18
CA THR A 123 3.13 27.23 -22.10
C THR A 123 1.64 27.45 -21.94
N THR A 124 1.02 27.92 -23.01
CA THR A 124 -0.42 28.13 -23.21
C THR A 124 -1.25 26.84 -23.09
N PRO A 125 -2.52 26.92 -22.62
CA PRO A 125 -3.38 25.76 -22.43
C PRO A 125 -4.09 25.39 -23.74
N LYS A 126 -3.45 24.61 -24.60
CA LYS A 126 -4.07 23.90 -25.74
C LYS A 126 -3.19 22.72 -26.10
N GLN A 127 -3.55 21.53 -25.60
CA GLN A 127 -3.29 20.21 -26.20
C GLN A 127 -3.60 19.09 -25.19
N GLN A 128 -4.87 18.98 -24.80
CA GLN A 128 -5.45 17.72 -24.33
C GLN A 128 -6.05 17.00 -25.56
N GLU A 129 -5.20 16.49 -26.42
CA GLU A 129 -5.66 15.56 -27.47
C GLU A 129 -4.53 14.56 -27.77
N ASN A 130 -4.88 13.27 -27.61
CA ASN A 130 -4.23 12.12 -28.23
C ASN A 130 -2.75 11.83 -27.89
N HIS A 131 -2.43 11.50 -26.63
CA HIS A 131 -1.34 10.57 -26.42
C HIS A 131 -1.81 9.16 -26.79
N VAL A 132 -1.52 8.73 -28.00
CA VAL A 132 -1.47 7.31 -28.37
C VAL A 132 -0.46 6.67 -27.41
N ARG A 133 -0.96 5.99 -26.39
CA ARG A 133 -0.11 5.23 -25.48
C ARG A 133 0.55 4.15 -26.32
N ASN A 134 1.86 4.20 -26.48
CA ASN A 134 2.63 3.09 -27.03
C ASN A 134 2.47 1.90 -26.08
N SER A 135 1.55 1.00 -26.37
CA SER A 135 1.41 -0.25 -25.64
C SER A 135 2.61 -1.15 -25.96
N PHE A 136 3.13 -1.83 -24.94
CA PHE A 136 4.20 -2.81 -25.09
C PHE A 136 3.71 -3.99 -25.93
N GLU A 137 4.53 -4.44 -26.89
CA GLU A 137 4.20 -5.54 -27.82
C GLU A 137 4.07 -6.91 -27.11
N GLY A 138 4.56 -7.03 -25.88
CA GLY A 138 4.50 -8.25 -25.09
C GLY A 138 3.13 -8.53 -24.49
N SER A 139 3.08 -9.58 -23.67
CA SER A 139 1.85 -10.06 -23.01
C SER A 139 1.97 -10.06 -21.49
N PHE A 140 0.83 -9.89 -20.84
CA PHE A 140 0.63 -9.91 -19.41
C PHE A 140 -0.38 -10.99 -19.04
N CYS A 141 -0.14 -11.74 -17.97
CA CYS A 141 -1.10 -12.71 -17.44
C CYS A 141 -1.24 -12.53 -15.92
N ASP A 142 -2.49 -12.41 -15.46
CA ASP A 142 -2.85 -12.47 -14.04
C ASP A 142 -3.51 -13.83 -13.78
N LEU A 143 -2.85 -14.67 -12.97
CA LEU A 143 -3.31 -16.02 -12.64
C LEU A 143 -4.34 -16.08 -11.49
N THR A 144 -4.64 -14.92 -10.88
CA THR A 144 -5.48 -14.80 -9.68
C THR A 144 -6.42 -13.61 -9.76
N GLY A 145 -7.10 -13.44 -10.86
CA GLY A 145 -7.76 -12.22 -11.29
C GLY A 145 -8.70 -11.52 -10.29
N GLY A 146 -9.45 -12.28 -9.48
CA GLY A 146 -10.37 -11.73 -8.48
C GLY A 146 -11.39 -10.76 -9.05
N PHE A 147 -11.57 -9.58 -8.42
CA PHE A 147 -12.44 -8.53 -8.98
C PHE A 147 -11.81 -7.80 -10.18
N GLY A 148 -10.55 -8.03 -10.51
CA GLY A 148 -9.89 -7.49 -11.70
C GLY A 148 -9.37 -6.06 -11.58
N VAL A 149 -9.28 -5.50 -10.36
CA VAL A 149 -8.78 -4.13 -10.17
C VAL A 149 -7.33 -4.02 -10.60
N ASP A 150 -6.42 -4.81 -10.04
CA ASP A 150 -4.99 -4.79 -10.38
C ASP A 150 -4.78 -5.07 -11.86
N PHE A 151 -5.45 -6.10 -12.38
CA PHE A 151 -5.45 -6.43 -13.80
C PHE A 151 -5.82 -5.23 -14.67
N SER A 152 -6.90 -4.51 -14.35
CA SER A 152 -7.42 -3.42 -15.17
C SER A 152 -6.45 -2.24 -15.31
N PHE A 153 -5.60 -2.01 -14.31
CA PHE A 153 -4.58 -0.96 -14.36
C PHE A 153 -3.34 -1.42 -15.10
N ILE A 154 -2.86 -2.64 -14.85
CA ILE A 154 -1.65 -3.21 -15.46
C ILE A 154 -1.86 -3.48 -16.96
N ALA A 155 -3.00 -4.05 -17.34
CA ALA A 155 -3.33 -4.44 -18.70
C ALA A 155 -3.23 -3.28 -19.73
N ARG A 156 -3.41 -2.04 -19.28
CA ARG A 156 -3.33 -0.84 -20.16
C ARG A 156 -1.97 -0.65 -20.82
N SER A 157 -0.92 -1.25 -20.28
CA SER A 157 0.43 -1.14 -20.82
C SER A 157 0.75 -2.22 -21.87
N PHE A 158 -0.13 -3.19 -22.08
CA PHE A 158 0.12 -4.35 -22.95
C PHE A 158 -0.85 -4.42 -24.11
N LYS A 159 -0.41 -5.00 -25.23
CA LYS A 159 -1.29 -5.32 -26.38
C LYS A 159 -2.11 -6.59 -26.17
N ARG A 160 -1.66 -7.49 -25.31
CA ARG A 160 -2.38 -8.70 -24.92
C ARG A 160 -2.33 -8.84 -23.40
N ALA A 161 -3.49 -9.01 -22.77
CA ALA A 161 -3.59 -9.20 -21.35
C ALA A 161 -4.58 -10.34 -21.04
N ILE A 162 -4.13 -11.32 -20.26
CA ILE A 162 -4.88 -12.53 -19.93
C ILE A 162 -5.23 -12.47 -18.44
N TYR A 163 -6.52 -12.55 -18.17
CA TYR A 163 -7.09 -12.60 -16.82
C TYR A 163 -7.64 -13.99 -16.56
N VAL A 164 -7.16 -14.65 -15.50
CA VAL A 164 -7.59 -15.99 -15.12
C VAL A 164 -8.25 -15.96 -13.75
N GLU A 165 -9.47 -16.47 -13.64
CA GLU A 165 -10.23 -16.52 -12.39
C GLU A 165 -11.12 -17.78 -12.36
N GLN A 166 -11.11 -18.48 -11.23
CA GLN A 166 -11.85 -19.73 -11.07
C GLN A 166 -13.36 -19.52 -10.86
N GLN A 167 -13.77 -18.38 -10.29
CA GLN A 167 -15.17 -18.07 -10.03
C GLN A 167 -15.85 -17.49 -11.29
N GLU A 168 -16.76 -18.25 -11.90
CA GLU A 168 -17.48 -17.87 -13.11
C GLU A 168 -18.15 -16.49 -12.98
N LYS A 169 -18.79 -16.21 -11.82
CA LYS A 169 -19.45 -14.92 -11.57
C LYS A 169 -18.46 -13.74 -11.62
N LEU A 170 -17.23 -13.90 -11.13
CA LEU A 170 -16.21 -12.85 -11.23
C LEU A 170 -15.71 -12.70 -12.66
N CYS A 171 -15.63 -13.81 -13.44
CA CYS A 171 -15.31 -13.74 -14.87
C CYS A 171 -16.38 -13.00 -15.67
N GLU A 172 -17.65 -13.20 -15.37
CA GLU A 172 -18.77 -12.46 -16.01
C GLU A 172 -18.66 -10.95 -15.69
N LEU A 173 -18.44 -10.60 -14.42
CA LEU A 173 -18.22 -9.21 -14.00
C LEU A 173 -16.98 -8.61 -14.67
N ALA A 174 -15.88 -9.36 -14.75
CA ALA A 174 -14.66 -8.91 -15.39
C ALA A 174 -14.87 -8.60 -16.87
N ARG A 175 -15.53 -9.49 -17.65
CA ARG A 175 -15.83 -9.24 -19.06
C ARG A 175 -16.62 -7.95 -19.24
N HIS A 176 -17.68 -7.76 -18.43
CA HIS A 176 -18.50 -6.56 -18.48
C HIS A 176 -17.68 -5.30 -18.12
N ASN A 177 -16.98 -5.32 -16.99
CA ASN A 177 -16.26 -4.17 -16.47
C ASN A 177 -15.06 -3.80 -17.36
N PHE A 178 -14.32 -4.77 -17.88
CA PHE A 178 -13.20 -4.51 -18.79
C PHE A 178 -13.68 -3.87 -20.10
N HIS A 179 -14.83 -4.29 -20.60
CA HIS A 179 -15.46 -3.60 -21.73
C HIS A 179 -15.84 -2.15 -21.39
N ALA A 180 -16.49 -1.91 -20.22
CA ALA A 180 -16.84 -0.56 -19.77
C ALA A 180 -15.61 0.34 -19.52
N LEU A 181 -14.47 -0.27 -19.15
CA LEU A 181 -13.18 0.42 -18.97
C LEU A 181 -12.40 0.59 -20.29
N GLY A 182 -12.87 0.03 -21.40
CA GLY A 182 -12.24 0.11 -22.71
C GLY A 182 -11.00 -0.78 -22.88
N LEU A 183 -10.89 -1.88 -22.11
CA LEU A 183 -9.79 -2.84 -22.18
C LEU A 183 -10.08 -3.92 -23.26
N THR A 184 -9.99 -3.54 -24.51
CA THR A 184 -10.31 -4.42 -25.65
C THR A 184 -9.31 -5.55 -25.85
N GLN A 185 -8.10 -5.45 -25.28
CA GLN A 185 -7.02 -6.44 -25.31
C GLN A 185 -7.12 -7.49 -24.19
N ALA A 186 -8.12 -7.40 -23.31
CA ALA A 186 -8.29 -8.30 -22.19
C ALA A 186 -8.96 -9.61 -22.60
N GLU A 187 -8.30 -10.73 -22.37
CA GLU A 187 -8.84 -12.08 -22.49
C GLU A 187 -9.26 -12.58 -21.12
N VAL A 188 -10.53 -12.94 -20.93
CA VAL A 188 -11.04 -13.48 -19.66
C VAL A 188 -11.20 -14.98 -19.75
N VAL A 189 -10.41 -15.71 -18.98
CA VAL A 189 -10.39 -17.17 -18.88
C VAL A 189 -11.03 -17.58 -17.54
N ASN A 190 -12.07 -18.41 -17.61
CA ASN A 190 -12.64 -19.03 -16.42
C ASN A 190 -11.92 -20.36 -16.17
N GLY A 191 -11.13 -20.43 -15.10
CA GLY A 191 -10.36 -21.62 -14.78
C GLY A 191 -9.45 -21.42 -13.57
N ASP A 192 -8.84 -22.51 -13.14
CA ASP A 192 -7.82 -22.49 -12.09
C ASP A 192 -6.49 -21.96 -12.63
N GLY A 193 -5.89 -20.98 -11.95
CA GLY A 193 -4.66 -20.32 -12.39
C GLY A 193 -3.46 -21.26 -12.50
N THR A 194 -3.35 -22.27 -11.62
CA THR A 194 -2.27 -23.27 -11.69
C THR A 194 -2.43 -24.16 -12.92
N THR A 195 -3.64 -24.63 -13.18
CA THR A 195 -3.95 -25.43 -14.37
C THR A 195 -3.70 -24.62 -15.65
N TYR A 196 -4.03 -23.33 -15.64
CA TYR A 196 -3.79 -22.46 -16.78
C TYR A 196 -2.29 -22.21 -17.00
N LEU A 197 -1.50 -22.07 -15.94
CA LEU A 197 -0.05 -21.89 -16.01
C LEU A 197 0.62 -23.02 -16.81
N HIS A 198 0.22 -24.28 -16.60
CA HIS A 198 0.78 -25.44 -17.31
C HIS A 198 0.63 -25.37 -18.83
N GLN A 199 -0.42 -24.71 -19.33
CA GLN A 199 -0.69 -24.56 -20.77
C GLN A 199 -0.35 -23.16 -21.31
N LEU A 200 0.08 -22.24 -20.44
CA LEU A 200 0.41 -20.88 -20.84
C LEU A 200 1.68 -20.88 -21.71
N ASP A 201 1.62 -20.16 -22.82
CA ASP A 201 2.83 -19.78 -23.55
C ASP A 201 3.62 -18.75 -22.74
N HIS A 202 4.89 -18.52 -23.12
CA HIS A 202 5.73 -17.53 -22.48
C HIS A 202 5.11 -16.13 -22.58
N VAL A 203 5.10 -15.38 -21.45
CA VAL A 203 4.61 -14.00 -21.36
C VAL A 203 5.68 -13.08 -20.81
N SER A 204 5.54 -11.77 -21.00
CA SER A 204 6.51 -10.82 -20.48
C SER A 204 6.39 -10.66 -18.98
N VAL A 205 5.15 -10.66 -18.45
CA VAL A 205 4.90 -10.53 -17.01
C VAL A 205 3.79 -11.47 -16.56
N LEU A 206 4.07 -12.23 -15.51
CA LEU A 206 3.07 -12.95 -14.70
C LEU A 206 2.78 -12.17 -13.42
N PHE A 207 1.53 -12.12 -13.01
CA PHE A 207 1.09 -11.56 -11.74
C PHE A 207 0.29 -12.59 -10.95
N LEU A 208 0.53 -12.64 -9.63
CA LEU A 208 -0.19 -13.49 -8.69
C LEU A 208 -0.51 -12.72 -7.41
N ASP A 209 -1.74 -12.84 -6.93
CA ASP A 209 -2.20 -12.42 -5.60
C ASP A 209 -2.73 -13.66 -4.84
N PRO A 210 -1.85 -14.54 -4.36
CA PRO A 210 -2.27 -15.81 -3.78
C PRO A 210 -3.04 -15.58 -2.47
N ALA A 211 -4.20 -16.22 -2.34
CA ALA A 211 -5.03 -16.20 -1.15
C ALA A 211 -4.42 -17.03 -0.02
N ARG A 212 -4.74 -16.71 1.23
CA ARG A 212 -4.33 -17.53 2.38
C ARG A 212 -5.15 -18.82 2.46
N ARG A 213 -4.51 -19.94 2.72
CA ARG A 213 -5.18 -21.26 2.90
C ARG A 213 -6.01 -21.34 4.19
N ASN A 214 -5.68 -20.57 5.22
CA ASN A 214 -6.28 -20.71 6.56
C ASN A 214 -7.34 -19.65 6.84
N GLU A 215 -8.60 -20.03 6.80
CA GLU A 215 -9.74 -19.27 7.33
C GLU A 215 -9.74 -19.21 8.88
N GLN A 216 -8.89 -19.99 9.58
CA GLN A 216 -8.91 -20.17 11.04
C GLN A 216 -7.99 -19.20 11.82
N GLY A 217 -7.57 -18.07 11.26
CA GLY A 217 -7.01 -16.97 12.07
C GLY A 217 -5.65 -17.21 12.74
N GLY A 218 -4.80 -18.08 12.23
CA GLY A 218 -3.42 -18.27 12.69
C GLY A 218 -2.61 -16.97 12.57
N LYS A 219 -1.84 -16.60 13.60
CA LYS A 219 -1.08 -15.34 13.68
C LYS A 219 0.12 -15.26 12.74
N THR A 220 0.61 -16.37 12.20
CA THR A 220 1.79 -16.43 11.35
C THR A 220 1.37 -16.71 9.93
N VAL A 221 1.71 -15.81 9.01
CA VAL A 221 1.45 -15.97 7.58
C VAL A 221 2.79 -16.26 6.93
N LEU A 222 2.92 -17.48 6.37
CA LEU A 222 4.09 -17.91 5.60
C LEU A 222 3.70 -17.88 4.11
N ILE A 223 4.69 -17.76 3.23
CA ILE A 223 4.47 -17.86 1.78
C ILE A 223 3.97 -19.26 1.40
N SER A 224 4.41 -20.31 2.13
CA SER A 224 3.92 -21.69 2.00
C SER A 224 2.46 -21.88 2.37
N ASP A 225 1.85 -20.94 3.10
CA ASP A 225 0.43 -20.99 3.50
C ASP A 225 -0.49 -20.36 2.45
N CYS A 226 0.04 -19.95 1.31
CA CYS A 226 -0.69 -19.32 0.22
C CYS A 226 -1.28 -20.34 -0.78
N THR A 227 -2.34 -19.96 -1.47
CA THR A 227 -2.93 -20.69 -2.59
C THR A 227 -3.13 -19.73 -3.77
N PRO A 228 -2.53 -19.99 -4.94
CA PRO A 228 -1.66 -21.12 -5.27
C PRO A 228 -0.37 -21.17 -4.45
N ASP A 229 0.24 -22.35 -4.35
CA ASP A 229 1.52 -22.56 -3.67
C ASP A 229 2.67 -22.02 -4.54
N VAL A 230 3.08 -20.78 -4.25
CA VAL A 230 4.07 -20.08 -5.05
C VAL A 230 5.43 -20.78 -5.03
N LEU A 231 5.82 -21.40 -3.89
CA LEU A 231 7.10 -22.10 -3.79
C LEU A 231 7.14 -23.36 -4.67
N ALA A 232 6.01 -24.07 -4.74
CA ALA A 232 5.90 -25.25 -5.60
C ALA A 232 5.87 -24.89 -7.10
N LEU A 233 5.41 -23.69 -7.44
CA LEU A 233 5.27 -23.22 -8.82
C LEU A 233 6.45 -22.36 -9.30
N GLU A 234 7.39 -22.00 -8.43
CA GLU A 234 8.44 -21.01 -8.68
C GLU A 234 9.21 -21.27 -9.98
N GLU A 235 9.67 -22.51 -10.19
CA GLU A 235 10.46 -22.86 -11.38
C GLU A 235 9.63 -22.67 -12.66
N GLU A 236 8.39 -23.12 -12.67
CA GLU A 236 7.51 -22.99 -13.82
C GLU A 236 7.11 -21.54 -14.09
N LEU A 237 6.80 -20.76 -13.05
CA LEU A 237 6.52 -19.34 -13.17
C LEU A 237 7.68 -18.60 -13.86
N LEU A 238 8.90 -18.90 -13.45
CA LEU A 238 10.12 -18.31 -14.03
C LEU A 238 10.46 -18.84 -15.42
N GLU A 239 9.97 -20.03 -15.80
CA GLU A 239 10.07 -20.52 -17.17
C GLU A 239 9.08 -19.85 -18.11
N LYS A 240 7.91 -19.51 -17.61
CA LYS A 240 6.80 -18.97 -18.39
C LYS A 240 6.80 -17.45 -18.50
N ALA A 241 7.67 -16.74 -17.77
CA ALA A 241 7.71 -15.27 -17.83
C ALA A 241 9.10 -14.66 -17.70
N ASP A 242 9.31 -13.50 -18.34
CA ASP A 242 10.52 -12.68 -18.11
C ASP A 242 10.56 -12.11 -16.70
N SER A 243 9.40 -11.76 -16.15
CA SER A 243 9.24 -11.25 -14.78
C SER A 243 7.99 -11.81 -14.13
N VAL A 244 8.08 -12.19 -12.86
CA VAL A 244 6.95 -12.60 -12.04
C VAL A 244 6.77 -11.60 -10.91
N VAL A 245 5.57 -11.07 -10.75
CA VAL A 245 5.20 -10.14 -9.66
C VAL A 245 4.22 -10.84 -8.73
N ILE A 246 4.63 -11.04 -7.48
CA ILE A 246 3.83 -11.71 -6.46
C ILE A 246 3.38 -10.67 -5.44
N LYS A 247 2.08 -10.51 -5.28
CA LYS A 247 1.48 -9.67 -4.25
C LYS A 247 1.21 -10.51 -3.00
N LEU A 248 1.66 -10.04 -1.86
CA LEU A 248 1.54 -10.74 -0.58
C LEU A 248 0.93 -9.83 0.48
N SER A 249 0.37 -10.47 1.51
CA SER A 249 -0.15 -9.77 2.68
C SER A 249 0.94 -8.95 3.38
N PRO A 250 0.65 -7.73 3.86
CA PRO A 250 1.58 -6.94 4.67
C PRO A 250 1.95 -7.58 6.02
N MET A 251 1.19 -8.60 6.45
CA MET A 251 1.48 -9.34 7.69
C MET A 251 2.62 -10.35 7.53
N LEU A 252 2.96 -10.74 6.30
CA LEU A 252 3.99 -11.71 6.00
C LEU A 252 5.39 -11.13 6.29
N ASP A 253 6.30 -11.97 6.80
CA ASP A 253 7.71 -11.62 6.96
C ASP A 253 8.39 -11.67 5.58
N TRP A 254 8.74 -10.49 5.05
CA TRP A 254 9.31 -10.39 3.72
C TRP A 254 10.74 -10.96 3.61
N HIS A 255 11.56 -10.88 4.68
CA HIS A 255 12.90 -11.47 4.68
C HIS A 255 12.80 -12.98 4.52
N ARG A 256 11.92 -13.60 5.34
CA ARG A 256 11.69 -15.03 5.25
C ARG A 256 11.14 -15.45 3.89
N ALA A 257 10.23 -14.67 3.30
CA ALA A 257 9.70 -14.97 1.98
C ALA A 257 10.80 -14.93 0.90
N VAL A 258 11.69 -13.95 0.96
CA VAL A 258 12.86 -13.85 0.08
C VAL A 258 13.78 -15.04 0.27
N ASP A 259 14.09 -15.41 1.52
CA ASP A 259 14.95 -16.57 1.82
C ASP A 259 14.35 -17.88 1.30
N GLU A 260 13.02 -18.04 1.43
CA GLU A 260 12.31 -19.23 0.95
C GLU A 260 12.28 -19.32 -0.58
N LEU A 261 12.06 -18.21 -1.29
CA LEU A 261 12.09 -18.13 -2.75
C LEU A 261 13.50 -18.23 -3.34
N ASN A 262 14.52 -17.75 -2.64
CA ASN A 262 15.89 -17.83 -3.11
C ASN A 262 16.60 -19.16 -2.79
N ARG A 263 15.91 -20.20 -2.32
CA ARG A 263 16.52 -21.50 -1.97
C ARG A 263 17.14 -22.23 -3.16
N LEU A 264 16.56 -22.08 -4.35
CA LEU A 264 17.04 -22.72 -5.59
C LEU A 264 17.92 -21.81 -6.43
N GLY A 265 18.05 -20.53 -6.05
CA GLY A 265 18.84 -19.52 -6.77
C GLY A 265 18.38 -18.12 -6.38
N ASN A 266 19.22 -17.12 -6.58
CA ASN A 266 18.85 -15.74 -6.33
C ASN A 266 17.90 -15.23 -7.41
N VAL A 267 16.60 -15.44 -7.25
CA VAL A 267 15.56 -15.06 -8.21
C VAL A 267 14.80 -13.79 -7.82
N VAL A 268 14.70 -13.48 -6.52
CA VAL A 268 14.05 -12.25 -6.06
C VAL A 268 14.96 -11.06 -6.32
N ARG A 269 14.51 -10.12 -7.14
CA ARG A 269 15.25 -8.91 -7.52
C ARG A 269 14.82 -7.67 -6.76
N GLU A 270 13.53 -7.57 -6.50
CA GLU A 270 12.97 -6.40 -5.84
C GLU A 270 11.92 -6.80 -4.80
N VAL A 271 11.90 -6.06 -3.70
CA VAL A 271 10.85 -6.09 -2.68
C VAL A 271 10.25 -4.70 -2.58
N HIS A 272 8.93 -4.60 -2.75
CA HIS A 272 8.20 -3.35 -2.57
C HIS A 272 7.28 -3.45 -1.37
N ILE A 273 7.47 -2.59 -0.40
CA ILE A 273 6.65 -2.47 0.80
C ILE A 273 5.75 -1.26 0.61
N VAL A 274 4.49 -1.51 0.25
CA VAL A 274 3.56 -0.46 -0.18
C VAL A 274 2.64 -0.06 0.96
N SER A 275 2.71 1.21 1.32
CA SER A 275 1.87 1.85 2.34
C SER A 275 1.07 3.00 1.73
N VAL A 276 -0.16 3.16 2.20
CA VAL A 276 -1.06 4.26 1.84
C VAL A 276 -1.55 4.92 3.11
N ARG A 277 -1.43 6.24 3.20
CA ARG A 277 -1.79 7.02 4.40
C ARG A 277 -1.14 6.47 5.68
N ASN A 278 0.13 6.12 5.58
CA ASN A 278 0.93 5.56 6.67
C ASN A 278 0.41 4.23 7.22
N GLU A 279 -0.22 3.40 6.41
CA GLU A 279 -0.63 2.03 6.71
C GLU A 279 -0.11 1.09 5.63
N CYS A 280 0.65 0.05 6.05
CA CYS A 280 1.18 -0.95 5.12
C CYS A 280 0.04 -1.79 4.54
N LYS A 281 -0.11 -1.78 3.22
CA LYS A 281 -1.24 -2.41 2.51
C LYS A 281 -0.86 -3.74 1.86
N GLU A 282 0.31 -3.82 1.26
CA GLU A 282 0.76 -4.99 0.52
C GLU A 282 2.29 -5.05 0.43
N LEU A 283 2.79 -6.25 0.18
CA LEU A 283 4.16 -6.52 -0.23
C LEU A 283 4.13 -7.01 -1.67
N LEU A 284 5.08 -6.54 -2.50
CA LEU A 284 5.25 -7.07 -3.86
C LEU A 284 6.67 -7.61 -3.96
N LEU A 285 6.81 -8.83 -4.46
CA LEU A 285 8.08 -9.45 -4.78
C LEU A 285 8.21 -9.56 -6.30
N VAL A 286 9.31 -9.09 -6.85
CA VAL A 286 9.63 -9.22 -8.28
C VAL A 286 10.68 -10.29 -8.44
N LEU A 287 10.34 -11.36 -9.16
CA LEU A 287 11.22 -12.47 -9.47
C LEU A 287 11.63 -12.40 -10.94
N GLN A 288 12.91 -12.65 -11.20
CA GLN A 288 13.48 -12.75 -12.56
C GLN A 288 14.61 -13.77 -12.55
N ARG A 289 14.71 -14.59 -13.60
CA ARG A 289 15.92 -15.39 -13.82
C ARG A 289 17.07 -14.49 -14.22
N THR A 290 18.27 -14.79 -13.75
CA THR A 290 19.50 -14.26 -14.34
C THR A 290 19.68 -14.88 -15.72
N LYS A 291 19.65 -14.04 -16.77
CA LYS A 291 20.11 -14.47 -18.10
C LYS A 291 21.63 -14.64 -17.96
N ASP A 292 22.11 -15.89 -18.18
CA ASP A 292 23.51 -16.26 -18.37
C ASP A 292 24.44 -16.30 -17.15
N GLU A 293 24.21 -17.27 -16.25
CA GLU A 293 25.33 -17.76 -15.40
C GLU A 293 26.39 -18.57 -16.17
N LYS A 294 26.22 -18.81 -17.48
CA LYS A 294 27.12 -19.67 -18.23
C LYS A 294 28.28 -18.96 -18.98
N ASP A 295 28.14 -17.66 -19.28
CA ASP A 295 29.12 -16.99 -20.16
C ASP A 295 29.78 -15.73 -19.57
N ASP A 296 29.33 -15.16 -18.48
CA ASP A 296 29.96 -13.96 -17.90
C ASP A 296 30.33 -14.14 -16.43
N LYS A 297 31.55 -14.59 -16.15
CA LYS A 297 32.17 -14.65 -14.81
C LYS A 297 32.34 -13.27 -14.15
N THR A 298 31.94 -12.19 -14.83
CA THR A 298 32.01 -10.80 -14.36
C THR A 298 30.61 -10.18 -14.06
N ALA A 299 29.51 -10.92 -14.26
CA ALA A 299 28.19 -10.47 -13.88
C ALA A 299 28.16 -10.37 -12.35
N THR A 300 28.38 -9.17 -11.84
CA THR A 300 28.16 -8.82 -10.42
C THR A 300 26.71 -9.17 -10.10
N GLU A 301 26.47 -10.12 -9.18
CA GLU A 301 25.14 -10.42 -8.66
C GLU A 301 24.45 -9.10 -8.32
N LYS A 302 23.35 -8.81 -9.01
CA LYS A 302 22.59 -7.60 -8.70
C LYS A 302 22.02 -7.77 -7.29
N ALA A 303 22.47 -6.93 -6.38
CA ALA A 303 21.96 -6.89 -5.01
C ALA A 303 20.44 -6.68 -5.00
N LEU A 304 19.74 -7.40 -4.12
CA LEU A 304 18.30 -7.25 -3.89
C LEU A 304 17.96 -5.79 -3.57
N GLN A 305 17.04 -5.21 -4.33
CA GLN A 305 16.56 -3.85 -4.12
C GLN A 305 15.29 -3.83 -3.27
N VAL A 306 15.23 -2.96 -2.28
CA VAL A 306 14.07 -2.77 -1.42
C VAL A 306 13.51 -1.37 -1.62
N PHE A 307 12.21 -1.29 -1.89
CA PHE A 307 11.46 -0.05 -2.10
C PHE A 307 10.43 0.14 -0.99
N CYS A 308 10.61 1.15 -0.17
CA CYS A 308 9.68 1.55 0.88
C CYS A 308 8.80 2.67 0.34
N VAL A 309 7.55 2.36 0.07
CA VAL A 309 6.58 3.26 -0.56
C VAL A 309 5.56 3.70 0.46
N ASN A 310 5.36 5.00 0.62
CA ASN A 310 4.27 5.55 1.41
C ASN A 310 3.63 6.72 0.66
N ASP A 311 2.46 6.48 0.09
CA ASP A 311 1.82 7.38 -0.87
C ASP A 311 2.79 7.69 -2.03
N ASN A 312 3.18 8.95 -2.23
CA ASN A 312 4.12 9.38 -3.27
C ASN A 312 5.59 9.40 -2.80
N ASN A 313 5.85 9.13 -1.52
CA ASN A 313 7.21 9.09 -0.99
C ASN A 313 7.80 7.69 -1.16
N ILE A 314 8.95 7.59 -1.84
CA ILE A 314 9.65 6.33 -2.10
C ILE A 314 11.07 6.45 -1.58
N VAL A 315 11.46 5.53 -0.70
CA VAL A 315 12.83 5.34 -0.25
C VAL A 315 13.31 3.98 -0.73
N SER A 316 14.39 3.96 -1.50
CA SER A 316 14.98 2.70 -2.00
C SER A 316 16.39 2.50 -1.47
N TYR A 317 16.79 1.24 -1.35
CA TYR A 317 18.14 0.84 -0.94
C TYR A 317 18.43 -0.59 -1.40
N SER A 318 19.70 -0.95 -1.52
CA SER A 318 20.10 -2.35 -1.67
C SER A 318 20.15 -3.04 -0.30
N LEU A 319 19.79 -4.32 -0.26
CA LEU A 319 19.84 -5.08 1.00
C LEU A 319 21.27 -5.08 1.58
N ASP A 320 22.29 -5.18 0.72
CA ASP A 320 23.70 -5.14 1.13
C ASP A 320 24.07 -3.82 1.79
N GLU A 321 23.58 -2.68 1.25
CA GLU A 321 23.76 -1.37 1.87
C GLU A 321 23.19 -1.34 3.30
N ALA A 322 21.97 -1.85 3.47
CA ALA A 322 21.33 -1.88 4.79
C ALA A 322 22.04 -2.81 5.78
N LEU A 323 22.59 -3.95 5.31
CA LEU A 323 23.32 -4.91 6.14
C LEU A 323 24.73 -4.46 6.47
N SER A 324 25.34 -3.58 5.67
CA SER A 324 26.70 -3.08 5.86
C SER A 324 26.85 -2.03 6.96
N VAL A 325 25.76 -1.48 7.45
CA VAL A 325 25.75 -0.35 8.39
C VAL A 325 25.23 -0.72 9.76
N SER A 326 25.72 -0.01 10.79
CA SER A 326 25.25 -0.17 12.16
C SER A 326 24.45 1.04 12.61
N GLN A 327 23.41 0.79 13.41
CA GLN A 327 22.53 1.83 13.92
C GLN A 327 23.25 2.73 14.92
N ARG A 328 23.25 4.04 14.67
CA ARG A 328 23.81 5.03 15.61
C ARG A 328 22.83 5.23 16.76
N LEU A 329 23.30 4.98 17.98
CA LEU A 329 22.53 5.24 19.20
C LEU A 329 22.79 6.65 19.73
N LEU A 330 21.80 7.19 20.42
CA LEU A 330 21.91 8.46 21.11
C LEU A 330 22.90 8.34 22.27
N SER A 331 23.89 9.23 22.32
CA SER A 331 24.98 9.19 23.33
C SER A 331 24.67 9.96 24.63
N ALA A 332 23.60 10.75 24.63
CA ALA A 332 23.19 11.57 25.77
C ALA A 332 21.69 11.49 25.97
N ALA A 333 21.22 11.76 27.19
CA ALA A 333 19.80 11.79 27.49
C ALA A 333 19.07 12.82 26.61
N PRO A 334 17.91 12.45 26.02
CA PRO A 334 17.14 13.36 25.19
C PRO A 334 16.58 14.53 26.00
N LYS A 335 16.45 15.71 25.38
CA LYS A 335 16.03 16.96 26.06
C LYS A 335 14.99 17.73 25.26
N ALA A 336 14.32 18.65 25.90
CA ALA A 336 13.44 19.61 25.23
C ALA A 336 14.25 20.48 24.23
N GLY A 337 13.64 20.83 23.11
CA GLY A 337 14.25 21.59 22.01
C GLY A 337 14.86 20.71 20.92
N GLN A 338 14.99 19.40 21.14
CA GLN A 338 15.32 18.43 20.11
C GLN A 338 14.08 18.00 19.33
N TYR A 339 14.29 17.25 18.23
CA TYR A 339 13.23 16.71 17.38
C TYR A 339 13.17 15.19 17.46
N LEU A 340 11.94 14.66 17.61
CA LEU A 340 11.65 13.23 17.62
C LEU A 340 11.11 12.82 16.26
N TYR A 341 11.59 11.69 15.76
CA TYR A 341 11.20 11.13 14.45
C TYR A 341 10.64 9.73 14.60
N GLU A 342 9.59 9.48 13.86
CA GLU A 342 9.00 8.15 13.70
C GLU A 342 8.90 7.83 12.21
N PRO A 343 9.60 6.80 11.71
CA PRO A 343 9.56 6.38 10.31
C PRO A 343 8.13 6.04 9.86
N ASN A 344 7.85 6.21 8.58
CA ASN A 344 6.55 5.81 8.02
C ASN A 344 6.36 4.28 8.04
N ALA A 345 5.14 3.80 7.76
CA ALA A 345 4.78 2.41 7.91
C ALA A 345 5.59 1.47 7.01
N SER A 346 6.00 1.90 5.79
CA SER A 346 6.82 1.08 4.90
C SER A 346 8.23 0.88 5.44
N LEU A 347 8.87 1.93 5.97
CA LEU A 347 10.18 1.86 6.62
C LEU A 347 10.14 1.07 7.92
N MET A 348 9.06 1.20 8.68
CA MET A 348 8.82 0.38 9.88
C MET A 348 8.75 -1.11 9.54
N LYS A 349 8.07 -1.46 8.44
CA LYS A 349 7.97 -2.83 7.93
C LYS A 349 9.28 -3.33 7.33
N ALA A 350 10.03 -2.45 6.67
CA ALA A 350 11.32 -2.76 6.08
C ALA A 350 12.38 -3.12 7.12
N GLY A 351 12.33 -2.48 8.30
CA GLY A 351 13.32 -2.70 9.36
C GLY A 351 14.69 -2.06 9.10
N CYS A 352 14.83 -1.17 8.11
CA CYS A 352 16.11 -0.56 7.72
C CYS A 352 16.57 0.59 8.63
N PHE A 353 16.44 0.43 9.95
CA PHE A 353 16.64 1.50 10.93
C PHE A 353 18.08 2.00 11.01
N ALA A 354 19.07 1.13 10.84
CA ALA A 354 20.48 1.52 10.80
C ALA A 354 20.76 2.48 9.65
N LEU A 355 20.20 2.19 8.47
CA LEU A 355 20.34 3.00 7.28
C LEU A 355 19.80 4.42 7.47
N LEU A 356 18.69 4.59 8.19
CA LEU A 356 18.13 5.90 8.50
C LEU A 356 19.12 6.77 9.31
N THR A 357 19.90 6.17 10.22
CA THR A 357 20.89 6.90 11.01
C THR A 357 22.17 7.25 10.22
N VAL A 358 22.35 6.66 9.06
CA VAL A 358 23.44 7.00 8.12
C VAL A 358 23.01 8.08 7.14
N ARG A 359 21.79 7.91 6.56
CA ARG A 359 21.28 8.84 5.54
C ARG A 359 20.81 10.18 6.11
N TYR A 360 20.43 10.20 7.40
CA TYR A 360 19.96 11.40 8.09
C TYR A 360 20.79 11.68 9.35
N PRO A 361 20.88 12.93 9.81
CA PRO A 361 21.55 13.30 11.06
C PRO A 361 20.74 12.87 12.30
N LEU A 362 20.41 11.61 12.38
CA LEU A 362 19.58 10.98 13.40
C LEU A 362 20.38 10.06 14.32
N SER A 363 19.97 9.95 15.58
CA SER A 363 20.39 8.88 16.49
C SER A 363 19.18 8.16 17.06
N ALA A 364 19.21 6.84 17.13
CA ALA A 364 18.14 6.05 17.70
C ALA A 364 18.15 6.10 19.21
N LEU A 365 16.98 6.15 19.84
CA LEU A 365 16.83 6.09 21.30
C LEU A 365 17.25 4.74 21.89
N SER A 366 16.91 3.66 21.19
CA SER A 366 17.37 2.30 21.47
C SER A 366 17.17 1.45 20.22
N LEU A 367 17.75 0.26 20.16
CA LEU A 367 17.64 -0.66 19.03
C LEU A 367 16.18 -1.04 18.71
N ASN A 368 15.33 -1.13 19.75
CA ASN A 368 13.96 -1.63 19.62
C ASN A 368 12.87 -0.54 19.72
N SER A 369 13.24 0.74 19.96
CA SER A 369 12.26 1.82 20.10
C SER A 369 11.68 2.26 18.78
N HIS A 370 12.49 2.14 17.70
CA HIS A 370 12.18 2.65 16.37
C HIS A 370 11.81 4.15 16.36
N LEU A 371 12.31 4.88 17.38
CA LEU A 371 12.23 6.32 17.50
C LEU A 371 13.63 6.90 17.41
N PHE A 372 13.73 8.04 16.75
CA PHE A 372 15.00 8.71 16.48
C PHE A 372 14.96 10.15 16.97
N VAL A 373 16.12 10.71 17.28
CA VAL A 373 16.28 12.09 17.76
C VAL A 373 17.32 12.80 16.92
N SER A 374 17.07 14.09 16.63
CA SER A 374 18.02 15.02 16.03
C SER A 374 18.04 16.31 16.83
N GLU A 375 19.17 17.04 16.79
CA GLU A 375 19.29 18.40 17.36
C GLU A 375 18.51 19.40 16.50
N GLU A 376 18.45 19.20 15.18
CA GLU A 376 17.82 20.10 14.22
C GLU A 376 16.67 19.43 13.48
N ALA A 377 15.74 20.23 12.94
CA ALA A 377 14.65 19.76 12.11
C ALA A 377 15.16 19.25 10.75
N ILE A 378 14.61 18.13 10.29
CA ILE A 378 14.94 17.52 8.99
C ILE A 378 13.70 17.63 8.09
N ASN A 379 13.80 18.41 7.01
CA ASN A 379 12.63 18.77 6.20
C ASN A 379 12.08 17.62 5.35
N ASP A 380 12.90 16.66 4.96
CA ASP A 380 12.60 15.58 4.01
C ASP A 380 12.61 14.18 4.64
N PHE A 381 12.48 14.12 5.97
CA PHE A 381 12.43 12.82 6.64
C PHE A 381 11.18 12.02 6.23
N PRO A 382 11.33 10.77 5.79
CA PRO A 382 10.21 9.93 5.33
C PRO A 382 9.42 9.34 6.51
N GLY A 383 8.70 10.19 7.24
CA GLY A 383 7.96 9.81 8.43
C GLY A 383 7.30 10.99 9.11
N ARG A 384 7.08 10.87 10.42
CA ARG A 384 6.51 11.92 11.25
C ARG A 384 7.62 12.59 12.06
N GLN A 385 7.58 13.92 12.14
CA GLN A 385 8.49 14.75 12.89
C GLN A 385 7.75 15.51 13.99
N PHE A 386 8.36 15.61 15.15
CA PHE A 386 7.79 16.27 16.32
C PHE A 386 8.88 17.06 17.05
N GLU A 387 8.56 18.27 17.51
CA GLU A 387 9.40 19.01 18.44
C GLU A 387 9.18 18.49 19.87
N ILE A 388 10.23 18.14 20.57
CA ILE A 388 10.19 17.71 21.97
C ILE A 388 10.06 18.92 22.87
N THR A 389 8.93 19.10 23.54
CA THR A 389 8.69 20.20 24.47
C THR A 389 9.03 19.84 25.92
N ALA A 390 8.95 18.55 26.28
CA ALA A 390 9.41 18.05 27.56
C ALA A 390 9.75 16.57 27.48
N VAL A 391 10.70 16.15 28.32
CA VAL A 391 11.01 14.74 28.59
C VAL A 391 10.78 14.46 30.06
N SER A 392 10.14 13.33 30.39
CA SER A 392 9.84 12.92 31.75
C SER A 392 10.20 11.46 31.94
N SER A 393 10.73 11.12 33.10
CA SER A 393 10.69 9.74 33.57
C SER A 393 9.26 9.41 34.01
N PHE A 394 9.00 8.11 34.37
CA PHE A 394 7.70 7.70 34.95
C PHE A 394 7.61 7.98 36.46
N ASN A 395 8.44 8.87 36.97
CA ASN A 395 8.35 9.39 38.35
C ASN A 395 7.11 10.30 38.48
N LYS A 396 6.33 10.10 39.53
CA LYS A 396 5.06 10.80 39.75
C LYS A 396 5.19 12.34 39.77
N LYS A 397 6.30 12.86 40.31
CA LYS A 397 6.55 14.31 40.41
C LYS A 397 6.88 14.89 39.04
N GLU A 398 7.71 14.23 38.26
CA GLU A 398 8.11 14.66 36.94
C GLU A 398 6.94 14.56 35.94
N LEU A 399 6.18 13.45 35.95
CA LEU A 399 4.97 13.30 35.13
C LEU A 399 3.98 14.45 35.40
N ARG A 400 3.72 14.76 36.66
CA ARG A 400 2.79 15.87 37.01
C ARG A 400 3.26 17.21 36.45
N ARG A 401 4.58 17.48 36.49
CA ARG A 401 5.15 18.71 35.95
C ARG A 401 5.05 18.76 34.41
N SER A 402 5.44 17.69 33.76
CA SER A 402 5.50 17.63 32.28
C SER A 402 4.11 17.56 31.64
N LEU A 403 3.10 17.10 32.37
CA LEU A 403 1.71 16.98 31.88
C LEU A 403 0.80 18.10 32.41
N LEU A 404 1.36 19.12 33.05
CA LEU A 404 0.57 20.23 33.61
C LEU A 404 -0.17 20.97 32.47
N GLY A 405 -1.52 21.04 32.59
CA GLY A 405 -2.37 21.73 31.60
C GLY A 405 -2.68 20.88 30.34
N ILE A 406 -2.31 19.60 30.32
CA ILE A 406 -2.61 18.69 29.19
C ILE A 406 -3.76 17.76 29.59
N ASP A 407 -4.96 18.05 29.10
CA ASP A 407 -6.17 17.25 29.35
C ASP A 407 -6.42 16.19 28.26
N LYS A 408 -5.89 16.41 27.05
CA LYS A 408 -6.02 15.51 25.91
C LYS A 408 -4.74 15.47 25.08
N ALA A 409 -4.41 14.29 24.57
CA ALA A 409 -3.23 14.09 23.73
C ALA A 409 -3.37 12.82 22.85
N ASN A 410 -2.63 12.82 21.74
CA ASN A 410 -2.42 11.63 20.92
C ASN A 410 -1.29 10.79 21.56
N LEU A 411 -1.58 9.56 21.94
CA LEU A 411 -0.66 8.72 22.68
C LEU A 411 -0.13 7.58 21.81
N ALA A 412 1.19 7.40 21.78
CA ALA A 412 1.87 6.28 21.15
C ALA A 412 2.81 5.58 22.13
N VAL A 413 2.94 4.27 22.02
CA VAL A 413 3.91 3.47 22.77
C VAL A 413 4.85 2.75 21.81
N ARG A 414 6.14 2.75 22.13
CA ARG A 414 7.19 2.07 21.36
C ARG A 414 8.16 1.42 22.33
N ASN A 415 8.32 0.10 22.24
CA ASN A 415 9.17 -0.65 23.20
C ASN A 415 8.87 -0.29 24.65
N PHE A 416 7.62 -0.40 25.07
CA PHE A 416 7.15 0.03 26.39
C PHE A 416 6.25 -1.03 27.00
N PRO A 417 6.33 -1.31 28.32
CA PRO A 417 5.66 -2.45 28.95
C PRO A 417 4.14 -2.28 29.18
N MET A 418 3.53 -1.21 28.68
CA MET A 418 2.10 -0.94 28.79
C MET A 418 1.46 -0.74 27.43
N SER A 419 0.17 -1.12 27.30
CA SER A 419 -0.64 -0.76 26.14
C SER A 419 -0.98 0.75 26.14
N VAL A 420 -1.33 1.29 24.95
CA VAL A 420 -1.84 2.67 24.82
C VAL A 420 -3.07 2.89 25.73
N ALA A 421 -3.98 1.91 25.80
CA ALA A 421 -5.20 2.02 26.61
C ALA A 421 -4.90 2.09 28.12
N ASP A 422 -3.98 1.27 28.61
CA ASP A 422 -3.61 1.24 30.04
C ASP A 422 -2.83 2.49 30.42
N LEU A 423 -1.91 2.93 29.54
CA LEU A 423 -1.17 4.16 29.78
C LEU A 423 -2.08 5.39 29.77
N ARG A 424 -3.07 5.45 28.90
CA ARG A 424 -4.10 6.51 28.86
C ARG A 424 -4.87 6.59 30.16
N LYS A 425 -5.32 5.43 30.68
CA LYS A 425 -5.98 5.35 31.99
C LYS A 425 -5.09 5.84 33.14
N ARG A 426 -3.82 5.42 33.14
CA ARG A 426 -2.84 5.80 34.18
C ARG A 426 -2.57 7.30 34.16
N LEU A 427 -2.41 7.92 32.99
CA LEU A 427 -2.13 9.34 32.85
C LEU A 427 -3.40 10.21 32.96
N LYS A 428 -4.61 9.62 32.88
CA LYS A 428 -5.92 10.29 32.90
C LYS A 428 -6.06 11.34 31.79
N ILE A 429 -5.56 11.06 30.60
CA ILE A 429 -5.55 11.94 29.45
C ILE A 429 -6.57 11.45 28.41
N LYS A 430 -7.41 12.34 27.88
CA LYS A 430 -8.36 12.06 26.80
C LYS A 430 -7.65 11.98 25.44
N GLU A 431 -8.28 11.35 24.47
CA GLU A 431 -7.76 11.27 23.10
C GLU A 431 -7.93 12.58 22.33
N GLY A 432 -6.96 12.89 21.44
CA GLY A 432 -7.02 14.03 20.52
C GLY A 432 -6.20 15.24 20.98
N GLY A 433 -6.41 16.37 20.29
CA GLY A 433 -5.64 17.61 20.48
C GLY A 433 -4.32 17.61 19.71
N ASP A 434 -3.52 18.68 19.93
CA ASP A 434 -2.30 18.95 19.18
C ASP A 434 -1.03 18.45 19.86
N ILE A 435 -1.17 17.90 21.06
CA ILE A 435 -0.07 17.30 21.82
C ILE A 435 0.05 15.81 21.49
N TYR A 436 1.29 15.36 21.33
CA TYR A 436 1.64 13.97 21.14
C TYR A 436 2.49 13.48 22.32
N LEU A 437 2.16 12.31 22.83
CA LEU A 437 2.90 11.67 23.91
C LEU A 437 3.48 10.36 23.40
N PHE A 438 4.80 10.21 23.48
CA PHE A 438 5.49 8.98 23.15
C PHE A 438 6.07 8.36 24.42
N ALA A 439 5.60 7.18 24.77
CA ALA A 439 6.19 6.38 25.84
C ALA A 439 7.10 5.31 25.25
N THR A 440 8.32 5.24 25.73
CA THR A 440 9.34 4.33 25.22
C THR A 440 10.36 3.94 26.28
N THR A 441 11.26 3.02 25.93
CA THR A 441 12.41 2.61 26.74
C THR A 441 13.68 2.95 25.96
N ASP A 442 14.63 3.65 26.61
CA ASP A 442 15.91 4.01 26.01
C ASP A 442 16.92 2.84 26.02
N ALA A 443 18.16 3.11 25.58
CA ALA A 443 19.21 2.10 25.51
C ALA A 443 19.68 1.63 26.90
N GLU A 444 19.47 2.41 27.95
CA GLU A 444 19.81 2.12 29.34
C GLU A 444 18.66 1.46 30.13
N SER A 445 17.56 1.11 29.41
CA SER A 445 16.34 0.55 29.99
C SER A 445 15.52 1.52 30.85
N ASN A 446 15.74 2.81 30.75
CA ASN A 446 14.92 3.81 31.41
C ASN A 446 13.61 4.02 30.62
N HIS A 447 12.51 4.12 31.36
CA HIS A 447 11.21 4.45 30.79
C HIS A 447 11.05 5.96 30.66
N LEU A 448 10.85 6.44 29.43
CA LEU A 448 10.72 7.85 29.09
C LEU A 448 9.35 8.16 28.52
N LEU A 449 8.84 9.35 28.84
CA LEU A 449 7.68 9.95 28.23
C LEU A 449 8.08 11.27 27.58
N PHE A 450 7.95 11.34 26.26
CA PHE A 450 8.13 12.56 25.48
C PHE A 450 6.82 13.31 25.37
N VAL A 451 6.82 14.59 25.64
CA VAL A 451 5.73 15.52 25.33
C VAL A 451 6.16 16.28 24.08
N CYS A 452 5.39 16.16 23.01
CA CYS A 452 5.77 16.68 21.71
C CYS A 452 4.65 17.47 21.05
N LYS A 453 5.05 18.41 20.17
CA LYS A 453 4.18 19.05 19.18
C LYS A 453 4.55 18.59 17.79
N LYS A 454 3.56 18.33 16.95
CA LYS A 454 3.82 18.00 15.54
C LYS A 454 4.39 19.25 14.86
N THR A 455 5.56 19.13 14.24
CA THR A 455 6.09 20.20 13.40
C THR A 455 5.28 20.26 12.11
N ALA A 456 4.88 21.46 11.69
CA ALA A 456 4.41 21.66 10.35
C ALA A 456 5.60 21.40 9.41
N ILE A 457 5.53 20.35 8.61
CA ILE A 457 6.43 20.22 7.45
C ILE A 457 6.07 21.42 6.57
N PRO A 458 7.01 22.31 6.19
CA PRO A 458 6.73 23.31 5.18
C PRO A 458 6.30 22.54 3.93
N THR A 459 5.00 22.51 3.66
CA THR A 459 4.50 22.08 2.34
C THR A 459 5.08 23.08 1.36
N CYS A 460 5.82 22.58 0.39
CA CYS A 460 6.28 23.36 -0.75
C CYS A 460 5.07 23.63 -1.68
N ASP A 461 4.05 24.29 -1.12
CA ASP A 461 2.85 24.76 -1.83
C ASP A 461 2.57 26.16 -1.34
N SER A 462 3.17 27.12 -2.03
CA SER A 462 2.65 28.49 -2.27
C SER A 462 3.81 29.42 -2.64
N GLN A 463 4.19 29.38 -3.89
CA GLN A 463 4.48 30.58 -4.66
C GLN A 463 4.24 30.29 -6.15
#